data_c712f024fff01f3b8d9146d4e1f69533
#
_entry.id   c712f024fff01f3b8d9146d4e1f69533
#
_cell.length_a   1.000
_cell.length_b   1.000
_cell.length_c   1.000
_cell.angle_alpha   90.00
_cell.angle_beta   90.00
_cell.angle_gamma   90.00
#
_symmetry.space_group_name_H-M   'P 1'
#
loop_
_entity.id
_entity.type
_entity.pdbx_description
1 polymer ?
#
loop_
_entity_poly.entity_id
_entity_poly.type
_entity_poly.pdbx_seq_one_letter_code
_entity_poly.pdbx_strand_id
1 'polypeptide(L)'
;MNQDAKKMVKVALTLALIASGAALIVSSVNLFTAPRIEANRLAKEKSGLEAIFAHAEIGESSNIDKGSLKKYWPVVLEDGESARIYSASGKNGYGAVSILIGVYSDFTLGRMEILENTETYGPTLSKGYVAPYQYADNAEDRAVALDDVTCGATYGAKLIRGMVLEAVAHYKEAQ
;
A
#
# COMPACT_ATOMS: atom_id res chain seq x y z
N MET A 1 57.62 7.06 -12.84
CA MET A 1 56.41 6.27 -12.53
C MET A 1 56.60 4.88 -13.10
N ASN A 2 56.61 3.86 -12.22
CA ASN A 2 56.89 2.46 -12.58
C ASN A 2 55.81 1.96 -13.58
N GLN A 3 56.16 1.03 -14.48
CA GLN A 3 55.24 0.52 -15.50
C GLN A 3 53.97 -0.08 -14.87
N ASP A 4 54.09 -0.71 -13.73
CA ASP A 4 52.97 -1.29 -13.00
C ASP A 4 52.00 -0.21 -12.45
N ALA A 5 52.56 0.92 -11.96
CA ALA A 5 51.72 2.03 -11.53
C ALA A 5 50.91 2.66 -12.69
N LYS A 6 51.51 2.74 -13.90
CA LYS A 6 50.77 3.21 -15.10
C LYS A 6 49.64 2.27 -15.50
N LYS A 7 49.87 0.95 -15.41
CA LYS A 7 48.80 -0.06 -15.67
C LYS A 7 47.68 0.04 -14.66
N MET A 8 48.02 0.15 -13.36
CA MET A 8 47.00 0.28 -12.29
C MET A 8 46.16 1.54 -12.47
N VAL A 9 46.75 2.68 -12.77
CA VAL A 9 46.04 3.94 -13.04
C VAL A 9 45.09 3.79 -14.26
N LYS A 10 45.58 3.15 -15.34
CA LYS A 10 44.76 2.92 -16.54
C LYS A 10 43.54 2.04 -16.23
N VAL A 11 43.72 0.95 -15.47
CA VAL A 11 42.61 0.06 -15.07
C VAL A 11 41.63 0.81 -14.17
N ALA A 12 42.11 1.54 -13.18
CA ALA A 12 41.28 2.34 -12.29
C ALA A 12 40.43 3.37 -13.05
N LEU A 13 41.05 4.06 -14.03
CA LEU A 13 40.37 5.06 -14.86
C LEU A 13 39.33 4.44 -15.76
N THR A 14 39.58 3.25 -16.33
CA THR A 14 38.62 2.51 -17.14
C THR A 14 37.42 2.06 -16.30
N LEU A 15 37.65 1.51 -15.10
CA LEU A 15 36.60 1.12 -14.18
C LEU A 15 35.77 2.33 -13.74
N ALA A 16 36.41 3.46 -13.43
CA ALA A 16 35.70 4.69 -13.06
C ALA A 16 34.79 5.21 -14.18
N LEU A 17 35.26 5.16 -15.44
CA LEU A 17 34.48 5.55 -16.61
C LEU A 17 33.26 4.65 -16.82
N ILE A 18 33.43 3.33 -16.69
CA ILE A 18 32.33 2.37 -16.81
C ILE A 18 31.31 2.61 -15.69
N ALA A 19 31.77 2.73 -14.44
CA ALA A 19 30.89 2.98 -13.29
C ALA A 19 30.13 4.30 -13.41
N SER A 20 30.79 5.37 -13.85
CA SER A 20 30.16 6.68 -14.08
C SER A 20 29.14 6.62 -15.20
N GLY A 21 29.45 5.92 -16.30
CA GLY A 21 28.52 5.71 -17.40
C GLY A 21 27.25 4.96 -16.95
N ALA A 22 27.42 3.88 -16.21
CA ALA A 22 26.30 3.12 -15.65
C ALA A 22 25.46 3.96 -14.68
N ALA A 23 26.09 4.72 -13.79
CA ALA A 23 25.41 5.60 -12.84
C ALA A 23 24.60 6.70 -13.55
N LEU A 24 25.14 7.29 -14.62
CA LEU A 24 24.44 8.29 -15.44
C LEU A 24 23.20 7.71 -16.12
N ILE A 25 23.28 6.50 -16.67
CA ILE A 25 22.14 5.83 -17.30
C ILE A 25 21.04 5.57 -16.27
N VAL A 26 21.36 4.96 -15.12
CA VAL A 26 20.40 4.67 -14.07
C VAL A 26 19.76 5.96 -13.54
N SER A 27 20.56 7.00 -13.28
CA SER A 27 20.06 8.29 -12.81
C SER A 27 19.13 8.96 -13.81
N SER A 28 19.47 8.91 -15.09
CA SER A 28 18.63 9.46 -16.17
C SER A 28 17.29 8.75 -16.27
N VAL A 29 17.30 7.41 -16.27
CA VAL A 29 16.05 6.62 -16.26
C VAL A 29 15.19 6.97 -15.05
N ASN A 30 15.78 7.03 -13.85
CA ASN A 30 15.05 7.38 -12.64
C ASN A 30 14.44 8.78 -12.71
N LEU A 31 15.16 9.77 -13.25
CA LEU A 31 14.66 11.14 -13.40
C LEU A 31 13.39 11.21 -14.27
N PHE A 32 13.30 10.39 -15.31
CA PHE A 32 12.13 10.35 -16.20
C PHE A 32 11.01 9.46 -15.67
N THR A 33 11.33 8.41 -14.92
CA THR A 33 10.33 7.44 -14.46
C THR A 33 9.71 7.82 -13.12
N ALA A 34 10.46 8.41 -12.20
CA ALA A 34 9.97 8.77 -10.86
C ALA A 34 8.71 9.65 -10.89
N PRO A 35 8.62 10.74 -11.68
CA PRO A 35 7.40 11.55 -11.74
C PRO A 35 6.20 10.80 -12.32
N ARG A 36 6.42 9.87 -13.25
CA ARG A 36 5.34 9.04 -13.81
C ARG A 36 4.84 8.00 -12.82
N ILE A 37 5.75 7.38 -12.06
CA ILE A 37 5.40 6.45 -10.99
C ILE A 37 4.55 7.16 -9.94
N GLU A 38 4.95 8.35 -9.52
CA GLU A 38 4.20 9.13 -8.52
C GLU A 38 2.84 9.58 -9.05
N ALA A 39 2.76 10.05 -10.30
CA ALA A 39 1.49 10.40 -10.93
C ALA A 39 0.53 9.20 -11.01
N ASN A 40 1.04 8.03 -11.39
CA ASN A 40 0.25 6.80 -11.45
C ASN A 40 -0.21 6.36 -10.04
N ARG A 41 0.64 6.52 -9.03
CA ARG A 41 0.31 6.22 -7.63
C ARG A 41 -0.83 7.10 -7.13
N LEU A 42 -0.74 8.40 -7.37
CA LEU A 42 -1.79 9.37 -7.00
C LEU A 42 -3.10 9.11 -7.76
N ALA A 43 -3.04 8.82 -9.06
CA ALA A 43 -4.20 8.47 -9.85
C ALA A 43 -4.89 7.20 -9.32
N LYS A 44 -4.10 6.18 -8.98
CA LYS A 44 -4.63 4.93 -8.41
C LYS A 44 -5.23 5.13 -7.03
N GLU A 45 -4.60 5.96 -6.18
CA GLU A 45 -5.14 6.33 -4.87
C GLU A 45 -6.49 7.04 -5.03
N LYS A 46 -6.57 8.04 -5.91
CA LYS A 46 -7.82 8.76 -6.18
C LYS A 46 -8.92 7.82 -6.69
N SER A 47 -8.63 7.00 -7.68
CA SER A 47 -9.57 6.00 -8.19
C SER A 47 -10.00 5.00 -7.12
N GLY A 48 -9.08 4.60 -6.24
CA GLY A 48 -9.38 3.71 -5.12
C GLY A 48 -10.30 4.35 -4.08
N LEU A 49 -10.08 5.62 -3.75
CA LEU A 49 -10.96 6.37 -2.84
C LEU A 49 -12.40 6.42 -3.38
N GLU A 50 -12.57 6.78 -4.66
CA GLU A 50 -13.87 6.82 -5.32
C GLU A 50 -14.56 5.45 -5.41
N ALA A 51 -13.77 4.36 -5.45
CA ALA A 51 -14.28 3.00 -5.53
C ALA A 51 -14.78 2.45 -4.18
N ILE A 52 -14.28 2.96 -3.05
CA ILE A 52 -14.64 2.48 -1.71
C ILE A 52 -16.05 2.93 -1.33
N PHE A 53 -16.32 4.23 -1.44
CA PHE A 53 -17.63 4.81 -1.20
C PHE A 53 -18.04 5.61 -2.43
N ALA A 54 -18.87 5.01 -3.28
CA ALA A 54 -19.38 5.69 -4.46
C ALA A 54 -20.25 6.89 -4.04
N HIS A 55 -20.07 8.03 -4.73
CA HIS A 55 -20.85 9.26 -4.52
C HIS A 55 -20.73 9.93 -3.13
N ALA A 56 -19.78 9.50 -2.30
CA ALA A 56 -19.56 10.10 -0.99
C ALA A 56 -18.68 11.36 -1.08
N GLU A 57 -18.88 12.29 -0.16
CA GLU A 57 -17.99 13.44 0.01
C GLU A 57 -16.76 13.05 0.82
N ILE A 58 -15.59 13.07 0.18
CA ILE A 58 -14.32 12.71 0.80
C ILE A 58 -13.62 14.00 1.25
N GLY A 59 -13.40 14.14 2.54
CA GLY A 59 -12.70 15.27 3.13
C GLY A 59 -11.18 15.23 2.95
N GLU A 60 -10.49 16.21 3.52
CA GLU A 60 -9.03 16.25 3.48
C GLU A 60 -8.38 15.13 4.29
N SER A 61 -7.27 14.59 3.79
CA SER A 61 -6.56 13.54 4.48
C SER A 61 -5.83 14.03 5.72
N SER A 62 -5.88 13.24 6.78
CA SER A 62 -5.08 13.41 7.99
C SER A 62 -4.04 12.31 8.10
N ASN A 63 -2.80 12.68 8.41
CA ASN A 63 -1.72 11.71 8.60
C ASN A 63 -1.89 10.97 9.94
N ILE A 64 -1.62 9.68 9.90
CA ILE A 64 -1.53 8.82 11.08
C ILE A 64 -0.13 8.19 11.07
N ASP A 65 0.54 8.19 12.22
CA ASP A 65 1.80 7.46 12.39
C ASP A 65 1.60 6.41 13.50
N LYS A 66 0.72 5.45 13.23
CA LYS A 66 0.37 4.38 14.18
C LYS A 66 0.31 3.04 13.45
N GLY A 67 1.26 2.17 13.75
CA GLY A 67 1.32 0.82 13.17
C GLY A 67 1.45 0.81 11.66
N SER A 68 0.55 0.13 10.99
CA SER A 68 0.49 0.06 9.51
C SER A 68 -0.24 1.24 8.87
N LEU A 69 -1.02 2.01 9.65
CA LEU A 69 -1.82 3.13 9.16
C LEU A 69 -0.92 4.31 8.78
N LYS A 70 -1.20 4.94 7.64
CA LYS A 70 -0.45 6.09 7.11
C LYS A 70 -1.26 7.38 7.14
N LYS A 71 -2.49 7.32 6.69
CA LYS A 71 -3.41 8.45 6.65
C LYS A 71 -4.86 7.97 6.61
N TYR A 72 -5.78 8.86 6.94
CA TYR A 72 -7.20 8.61 6.75
C TYR A 72 -7.89 9.82 6.13
N TRP A 73 -9.04 9.59 5.52
CA TRP A 73 -9.96 10.59 5.01
C TRP A 73 -11.28 10.45 5.76
N PRO A 74 -11.80 11.53 6.34
CA PRO A 74 -13.20 11.56 6.77
C PRO A 74 -14.10 11.54 5.54
N VAL A 75 -15.20 10.82 5.64
CA VAL A 75 -16.15 10.65 4.55
C VAL A 75 -17.56 10.90 5.07
N VAL A 76 -18.36 11.62 4.28
CA VAL A 76 -19.80 11.78 4.51
C VAL A 76 -20.52 11.10 3.36
N LEU A 77 -21.36 10.13 3.68
CA LEU A 77 -22.15 9.36 2.73
C LEU A 77 -23.38 10.14 2.26
N GLU A 78 -24.02 9.72 1.17
CA GLU A 78 -25.21 10.39 0.61
C GLU A 78 -26.38 10.52 1.61
N ASP A 79 -26.52 9.55 2.52
CA ASP A 79 -27.52 9.55 3.60
C ASP A 79 -27.12 10.41 4.81
N GLY A 80 -25.94 11.04 4.78
CA GLY A 80 -25.40 11.86 5.86
C GLY A 80 -24.66 11.07 6.94
N GLU A 81 -24.53 9.75 6.82
CA GLU A 81 -23.72 8.96 7.74
C GLU A 81 -22.22 9.24 7.56
N SER A 82 -21.48 9.15 8.66
CA SER A 82 -20.04 9.32 8.65
C SER A 82 -19.34 7.99 8.44
N ALA A 83 -18.27 8.03 7.65
CA ALA A 83 -17.35 6.91 7.45
C ALA A 83 -15.90 7.41 7.42
N ARG A 84 -14.95 6.49 7.36
CA ARG A 84 -13.55 6.84 7.13
C ARG A 84 -12.92 5.88 6.14
N ILE A 85 -12.03 6.41 5.30
CA ILE A 85 -11.15 5.58 4.47
C ILE A 85 -9.76 5.66 5.07
N TYR A 86 -9.13 4.52 5.31
CA TYR A 86 -7.77 4.41 5.83
C TYR A 86 -6.82 3.95 4.74
N SER A 87 -5.65 4.57 4.64
CA SER A 87 -4.53 4.03 3.89
C SER A 87 -3.61 3.30 4.84
N ALA A 88 -3.38 2.03 4.58
CA ALA A 88 -2.49 1.18 5.34
C ALA A 88 -1.42 0.55 4.44
N SER A 89 -0.22 0.38 4.97
CA SER A 89 0.90 -0.21 4.25
C SER A 89 1.77 -1.03 5.20
N GLY A 90 2.18 -2.19 4.75
CA GLY A 90 3.05 -3.07 5.50
C GLY A 90 3.81 -4.03 4.59
N LYS A 91 4.77 -4.74 5.17
CA LYS A 91 5.57 -5.73 4.47
C LYS A 91 5.78 -6.97 5.32
N ASN A 92 5.94 -8.10 4.67
CA ASN A 92 6.38 -9.36 5.27
C ASN A 92 7.58 -9.94 4.49
N GLY A 93 7.95 -11.19 4.75
CA GLY A 93 9.06 -11.85 4.07
C GLY A 93 8.82 -12.14 2.58
N TYR A 94 7.62 -11.95 2.07
CA TYR A 94 7.21 -12.27 0.70
C TYR A 94 6.91 -11.04 -0.15
N GLY A 95 6.85 -9.86 0.44
CA GLY A 95 6.60 -8.60 -0.27
C GLY A 95 5.94 -7.53 0.58
N ALA A 96 5.50 -6.47 -0.08
CA ALA A 96 4.78 -5.36 0.53
C ALA A 96 3.36 -5.27 -0.02
N VAL A 97 2.43 -4.84 0.82
CA VAL A 97 1.04 -4.58 0.46
C VAL A 97 0.67 -3.19 0.95
N SER A 98 0.01 -2.42 0.09
CA SER A 98 -0.60 -1.14 0.43
C SER A 98 -2.06 -1.19 0.01
N ILE A 99 -2.97 -0.85 0.92
CA ILE A 99 -4.41 -0.94 0.72
C ILE A 99 -5.13 0.31 1.21
N LEU A 100 -6.31 0.55 0.64
CA LEU A 100 -7.33 1.41 1.21
C LEU A 100 -8.40 0.56 1.88
N ILE A 101 -8.89 0.99 3.03
CA ILE A 101 -9.88 0.30 3.85
C ILE A 101 -10.99 1.29 4.18
N GLY A 102 -12.20 1.04 3.70
CA GLY A 102 -13.40 1.79 4.10
C GLY A 102 -13.98 1.22 5.39
N VAL A 103 -14.28 2.07 6.36
CA VAL A 103 -14.91 1.70 7.62
C VAL A 103 -16.07 2.64 7.90
N TYR A 104 -17.26 2.10 8.10
CA TYR A 104 -18.47 2.82 8.48
C TYR A 104 -18.46 3.22 9.96
N SER A 105 -19.36 4.11 10.36
CA SER A 105 -19.50 4.58 11.74
C SER A 105 -19.90 3.49 12.75
N ASP A 106 -20.54 2.44 12.28
CA ASP A 106 -20.91 1.24 13.05
C ASP A 106 -19.81 0.16 13.09
N PHE A 107 -18.62 0.50 12.56
CA PHE A 107 -17.44 -0.38 12.45
C PHE A 107 -17.58 -1.51 11.43
N THR A 108 -18.62 -1.54 10.62
CA THR A 108 -18.69 -2.45 9.48
C THR A 108 -17.70 -2.04 8.40
N LEU A 109 -17.22 -3.01 7.63
CA LEU A 109 -16.29 -2.78 6.55
C LEU A 109 -17.04 -2.37 5.28
N GLY A 110 -16.59 -1.25 4.73
CA GLY A 110 -16.85 -0.93 3.34
C GLY A 110 -15.93 -1.74 2.42
N ARG A 111 -15.76 -1.25 1.21
CA ARG A 111 -14.85 -1.89 0.24
C ARG A 111 -13.39 -1.72 0.65
N MET A 112 -12.57 -2.69 0.28
CA MET A 112 -11.11 -2.56 0.30
C MET A 112 -10.56 -2.49 -1.12
N GLU A 113 -9.53 -1.67 -1.33
CA GLU A 113 -8.86 -1.55 -2.62
C GLU A 113 -7.34 -1.68 -2.46
N ILE A 114 -6.72 -2.57 -3.24
CA ILE A 114 -5.27 -2.76 -3.22
C ILE A 114 -4.60 -1.70 -4.09
N LEU A 115 -3.82 -0.82 -3.46
CA LEU A 115 -3.01 0.18 -4.16
C LEU A 115 -1.73 -0.42 -4.72
N GLU A 116 -1.05 -1.23 -3.92
CA GLU A 116 0.20 -1.89 -4.29
C GLU A 116 0.26 -3.28 -3.67
N ASN A 117 0.74 -4.25 -4.45
CA ASN A 117 0.96 -5.60 -3.99
C ASN A 117 2.18 -6.19 -4.70
N THR A 118 3.26 -6.30 -3.97
CA THR A 118 4.51 -6.90 -4.46
C THR A 118 4.75 -8.29 -3.88
N GLU A 119 3.74 -8.86 -3.21
CA GLU A 119 3.84 -10.22 -2.67
C GLU A 119 3.93 -11.28 -3.77
N THR A 120 4.68 -12.33 -3.48
CA THR A 120 4.85 -13.48 -4.38
C THR A 120 3.52 -14.11 -4.80
N TYR A 121 2.54 -14.13 -3.90
CA TYR A 121 1.19 -14.67 -4.12
C TYR A 121 0.12 -13.57 -4.24
N GLY A 122 0.49 -12.41 -4.77
CA GLY A 122 -0.38 -11.23 -4.89
C GLY A 122 -1.75 -11.49 -5.53
N PRO A 123 -1.85 -12.19 -6.67
CA PRO A 123 -3.15 -12.51 -7.28
C PRO A 123 -4.05 -13.39 -6.39
N THR A 124 -3.46 -14.35 -5.67
CA THR A 124 -4.17 -15.21 -4.73
C THR A 124 -4.70 -14.42 -3.54
N LEU A 125 -3.89 -13.49 -3.01
CA LEU A 125 -4.26 -12.61 -1.92
C LEU A 125 -5.44 -11.71 -2.31
N SER A 126 -5.38 -11.09 -3.48
CA SER A 126 -6.44 -10.20 -3.97
C SER A 126 -7.76 -10.91 -4.16
N LYS A 127 -7.77 -12.07 -4.82
CA LYS A 127 -8.98 -12.83 -5.15
C LYS A 127 -9.53 -13.64 -3.98
N GLY A 128 -8.64 -14.23 -3.19
CA GLY A 128 -9.03 -15.17 -2.14
C GLY A 128 -9.26 -14.52 -0.78
N TYR A 129 -8.66 -13.36 -0.52
CA TYR A 129 -8.75 -12.73 0.79
C TYR A 129 -9.42 -11.35 0.77
N VAL A 130 -9.04 -10.46 -0.13
CA VAL A 130 -9.59 -9.09 -0.13
C VAL A 130 -11.05 -9.06 -0.57
N ALA A 131 -11.41 -9.81 -1.61
CA ALA A 131 -12.77 -9.83 -2.13
C ALA A 131 -13.85 -10.21 -1.08
N PRO A 132 -13.65 -11.20 -0.21
CA PRO A 132 -14.62 -11.52 0.85
C PRO A 132 -14.87 -10.39 1.86
N TYR A 133 -13.87 -9.53 2.11
CA TYR A 133 -14.04 -8.39 3.03
C TYR A 133 -15.01 -7.32 2.52
N GLN A 134 -15.23 -7.24 1.22
CA GLN A 134 -16.10 -6.23 0.62
C GLN A 134 -17.56 -6.35 1.06
N TYR A 135 -17.96 -7.48 1.66
CA TYR A 135 -19.32 -7.79 2.06
C TYR A 135 -19.40 -8.18 3.54
N ALA A 136 -18.46 -7.69 4.37
CA ALA A 136 -18.46 -8.00 5.79
C ALA A 136 -19.54 -7.18 6.51
N ASP A 137 -20.42 -7.85 7.25
CA ASP A 137 -21.42 -7.19 8.08
C ASP A 137 -20.78 -6.51 9.30
N ASN A 138 -19.72 -7.11 9.82
CA ASN A 138 -18.91 -6.57 10.92
C ASN A 138 -17.42 -6.82 10.63
N ALA A 139 -16.61 -5.75 10.66
CA ALA A 139 -15.19 -5.83 10.34
C ALA A 139 -14.43 -6.76 11.29
N GLU A 140 -14.74 -6.71 12.60
CA GLU A 140 -14.05 -7.51 13.61
C GLU A 140 -14.38 -9.00 13.47
N ASP A 141 -15.65 -9.32 13.31
CA ASP A 141 -16.10 -10.70 13.15
C ASP A 141 -15.54 -11.32 11.86
N ARG A 142 -15.56 -10.55 10.77
CA ARG A 142 -14.95 -11.01 9.50
C ARG A 142 -13.45 -11.16 9.62
N ALA A 143 -12.76 -10.23 10.26
CA ALA A 143 -11.31 -10.31 10.46
C ALA A 143 -10.92 -11.57 11.25
N VAL A 144 -11.72 -11.97 12.22
CA VAL A 144 -11.54 -13.22 13.00
C VAL A 144 -11.92 -14.44 12.15
N ALA A 145 -13.08 -14.41 11.48
CA ALA A 145 -13.57 -15.54 10.68
C ALA A 145 -12.63 -15.90 9.51
N LEU A 146 -11.98 -14.90 8.90
CA LEU A 146 -11.07 -15.12 7.78
C LEU A 146 -9.71 -15.71 8.18
N ASP A 147 -9.42 -15.93 9.45
CA ASP A 147 -8.23 -16.67 9.88
C ASP A 147 -8.24 -18.12 9.38
N ASP A 148 -9.42 -18.72 9.23
CA ASP A 148 -9.59 -20.09 8.77
C ASP A 148 -9.58 -20.21 7.24
N VAL A 149 -9.57 -19.10 6.51
CA VAL A 149 -9.54 -19.10 5.05
C VAL A 149 -8.12 -19.32 4.55
N THR A 150 -7.83 -20.51 4.10
CA THR A 150 -6.59 -20.86 3.42
C THR A 150 -6.63 -20.38 1.96
N CYS A 151 -6.27 -19.11 1.74
CA CYS A 151 -6.16 -18.58 0.38
C CYS A 151 -4.83 -18.91 -0.32
N GLY A 152 -3.94 -19.64 0.31
CA GLY A 152 -2.57 -19.91 -0.19
C GLY A 152 -1.59 -18.73 -0.01
N ALA A 153 -2.06 -17.57 0.46
CA ALA A 153 -1.25 -16.37 0.74
C ALA A 153 -1.37 -15.98 2.23
N THR A 154 -1.16 -16.92 3.13
CA THR A 154 -1.43 -16.79 4.57
C THR A 154 -0.74 -15.59 5.23
N TYR A 155 0.50 -15.29 4.85
CA TYR A 155 1.24 -14.17 5.45
C TYR A 155 0.69 -12.82 5.00
N GLY A 156 0.30 -12.68 3.73
CA GLY A 156 -0.36 -11.49 3.21
C GLY A 156 -1.74 -11.29 3.82
N ALA A 157 -2.51 -12.37 3.97
CA ALA A 157 -3.81 -12.36 4.63
C ALA A 157 -3.71 -11.88 6.09
N LYS A 158 -2.76 -12.41 6.86
CA LYS A 158 -2.50 -11.94 8.24
C LYS A 158 -2.10 -10.48 8.30
N LEU A 159 -1.30 -10.02 7.33
CA LEU A 159 -0.89 -8.63 7.25
C LEU A 159 -2.09 -7.70 7.00
N ILE A 160 -2.94 -8.01 6.02
CA ILE A 160 -4.16 -7.24 5.73
C ILE A 160 -5.13 -7.26 6.92
N ARG A 161 -5.33 -8.43 7.53
CA ARG A 161 -6.15 -8.54 8.75
C ARG A 161 -5.66 -7.60 9.86
N GLY A 162 -4.35 -7.57 10.11
CA GLY A 162 -3.77 -6.64 11.07
C GLY A 162 -4.08 -5.19 10.74
N MET A 163 -3.96 -4.79 9.47
CA MET A 163 -4.29 -3.44 8.99
C MET A 163 -5.77 -3.08 9.22
N VAL A 164 -6.69 -4.02 8.96
CA VAL A 164 -8.12 -3.82 9.18
C VAL A 164 -8.42 -3.61 10.67
N LEU A 165 -7.88 -4.46 11.54
CA LEU A 165 -8.07 -4.34 12.99
C LEU A 165 -7.50 -3.02 13.53
N GLU A 166 -6.34 -2.58 13.04
CA GLU A 166 -5.76 -1.28 13.40
C GLU A 166 -6.66 -0.11 12.94
N ALA A 167 -7.25 -0.19 11.74
CA ALA A 167 -8.14 0.84 11.21
C ALA A 167 -9.42 0.96 12.06
N VAL A 168 -10.06 -0.17 12.40
CA VAL A 168 -11.24 -0.22 13.27
C VAL A 168 -10.91 0.29 14.67
N ALA A 169 -9.79 -0.14 15.25
CA ALA A 169 -9.36 0.33 16.58
C ALA A 169 -9.12 1.85 16.60
N HIS A 170 -8.44 2.39 15.58
CA HIS A 170 -8.22 3.83 15.47
C HIS A 170 -9.55 4.61 15.32
N TYR A 171 -10.53 4.05 14.59
CA TYR A 171 -11.82 4.71 14.46
C TYR A 171 -12.55 4.77 15.81
N LYS A 172 -12.53 3.68 16.60
CA LYS A 172 -13.12 3.63 17.95
C LYS A 172 -12.48 4.62 18.93
N GLU A 173 -11.16 4.77 18.86
CA GLU A 173 -10.42 5.70 19.73
C GLU A 173 -10.70 7.19 19.41
N ALA A 174 -11.14 7.48 18.19
CA ALA A 174 -11.32 8.84 17.69
C ALA A 174 -12.80 9.29 17.60
N GLN A 175 -13.71 8.53 18.22
CA GLN A 175 -15.09 8.93 18.50
C GLN A 175 -15.20 9.51 19.90
#